data_24f37f30c839bc808df946d66abab136
#
_entry.id   24f37f30c839bc808df946d66abab136
#
_cell.length_a   1.000
_cell.length_b   1.000
_cell.length_c   1.000
_cell.angle_alpha   90.00
_cell.angle_beta   90.00
_cell.angle_gamma   90.00
#
_symmetry.space_group_name_H-M   'P 1'
#
loop_
_entity.id
_entity.type
_entity.pdbx_description
1 polymer ?
#
loop_
_entity_poly.entity_id
_entity_poly.type
_entity_poly.pdbx_seq_one_letter_code
_entity_poly.pdbx_strand_id
1 'polypeptide(L)'
;EFQPFYLVLNNSIMVKKLFHPFLLSLVLMGCNTQPSAQTPSGSSSQIVIHRFDKALFLCMESKDEKLRQALEKEYPQMLEILDKSLFNSADSSLSAVSLNLFKYYSEPTLKNLYADAIKEYDSVGDIEAALTTGFAYLHSQFPDMQIPAVYMHVSGLNQNVLVADSLLSLSADKYMGIEYPLYKAFFNQPQRNKMQKELVAADYLAGWLMSEFPFTGNEQQLLDRMVYEGKIKQLVMEALPGIKMKTLMGYTQQDADWWQKNEGVLWKYIIEHKQ
;
A
#
# COMPACT_ATOMS: atom_id res chain seq x y z
N GLU A 1 -18.89 -5.63 -4.14
CA GLU A 1 -17.71 -5.44 -4.98
C GLU A 1 -16.56 -4.88 -4.12
N PHE A 2 -15.67 -5.77 -3.72
CA PHE A 2 -14.45 -5.41 -2.99
C PHE A 2 -13.33 -5.26 -4.01
N GLN A 3 -13.08 -4.06 -4.50
CA GLN A 3 -11.80 -3.75 -5.12
C GLN A 3 -10.97 -2.92 -4.13
N PRO A 4 -9.81 -3.39 -3.67
CA PRO A 4 -8.80 -2.49 -3.16
C PRO A 4 -8.33 -1.66 -4.36
N PHE A 5 -8.58 -0.34 -4.32
CA PHE A 5 -8.17 0.55 -5.39
C PHE A 5 -6.64 0.72 -5.37
N TYR A 6 -5.94 -0.21 -6.03
CA TYR A 6 -4.56 -0.03 -6.42
C TYR A 6 -4.55 0.46 -7.86
N LEU A 7 -4.18 1.70 -8.09
CA LEU A 7 -3.94 2.20 -9.44
C LEU A 7 -2.48 1.90 -9.80
N VAL A 8 -2.26 0.83 -10.56
CA VAL A 8 -0.96 0.52 -11.16
C VAL A 8 -0.93 1.17 -12.55
N LEU A 9 -0.20 2.27 -12.67
CA LEU A 9 0.04 2.92 -13.96
C LEU A 9 1.24 2.25 -14.63
N ASN A 10 1.00 1.14 -15.32
CA ASN A 10 2.04 0.40 -16.02
C ASN A 10 2.11 0.87 -17.48
N ASN A 11 3.14 1.64 -17.84
CA ASN A 11 3.42 2.05 -19.20
C ASN A 11 4.53 1.22 -19.88
N SER A 12 4.87 0.04 -19.37
CA SER A 12 5.83 -0.83 -20.06
C SER A 12 5.63 -2.28 -19.70
N ILE A 13 5.08 -3.03 -20.65
CA ILE A 13 5.06 -4.48 -20.62
C ILE A 13 6.47 -4.98 -20.90
N MET A 14 7.25 -5.23 -19.85
CA MET A 14 8.40 -6.11 -19.95
C MET A 14 8.10 -7.39 -19.20
N VAL A 15 7.52 -8.35 -19.92
CA VAL A 15 7.29 -9.71 -19.43
C VAL A 15 8.65 -10.37 -19.21
N LYS A 16 9.16 -10.34 -17.98
CA LYS A 16 10.26 -11.24 -17.59
C LYS A 16 9.66 -12.53 -17.08
N LYS A 17 9.64 -13.54 -17.97
CA LYS A 17 9.41 -14.92 -17.61
C LYS A 17 10.59 -15.43 -16.78
N LEU A 18 10.36 -15.73 -15.49
CA LEU A 18 11.19 -16.69 -14.76
C LEU A 18 10.30 -17.49 -13.81
N PHE A 19 9.74 -18.56 -14.32
CA PHE A 19 9.23 -19.66 -13.51
C PHE A 19 10.40 -20.63 -13.27
N HIS A 20 10.90 -20.71 -12.03
CA HIS A 20 11.64 -21.85 -11.56
C HIS A 20 10.71 -22.73 -10.74
N PRO A 21 10.60 -24.04 -11.04
CA PRO A 21 9.81 -24.96 -10.23
C PRO A 21 10.55 -25.20 -8.91
N PHE A 22 9.93 -24.84 -7.81
CA PHE A 22 10.42 -25.15 -6.47
C PHE A 22 10.22 -26.65 -6.21
N LEU A 23 11.31 -27.38 -6.24
CA LEU A 23 11.35 -28.82 -5.94
C LEU A 23 11.27 -28.99 -4.42
N LEU A 24 10.16 -29.55 -3.96
CA LEU A 24 9.90 -29.88 -2.56
C LEU A 24 10.76 -31.11 -2.19
N SER A 25 11.92 -30.89 -1.54
CA SER A 25 12.69 -31.97 -0.91
C SER A 25 12.45 -31.96 0.60
N LEU A 26 11.66 -32.94 1.03
CA LEU A 26 11.46 -33.29 2.45
C LEU A 26 12.75 -33.92 2.98
N VAL A 27 13.48 -33.22 3.84
CA VAL A 27 14.54 -33.84 4.66
C VAL A 27 14.16 -33.69 6.13
N LEU A 28 13.71 -34.82 6.69
CA LEU A 28 13.58 -34.97 8.13
C LEU A 28 14.98 -35.27 8.71
N MET A 29 15.56 -34.28 9.42
CA MET A 29 16.57 -34.57 10.45
C MET A 29 16.45 -33.54 11.56
N GLY A 30 16.05 -34.05 12.72
CA GLY A 30 16.03 -33.28 13.96
C GLY A 30 17.45 -33.02 14.44
N CYS A 31 17.67 -31.74 14.85
CA CYS A 31 18.60 -31.40 15.90
C CYS A 31 18.17 -30.05 16.48
N ASN A 32 18.05 -30.09 17.79
CA ASN A 32 17.65 -29.01 18.67
C ASN A 32 18.80 -27.99 18.74
N THR A 33 18.67 -26.85 18.05
CA THR A 33 19.49 -25.66 18.31
C THR A 33 18.59 -24.44 18.10
N GLN A 34 18.43 -23.62 19.15
CA GLN A 34 17.78 -22.31 19.06
C GLN A 34 18.49 -21.47 17.99
N PRO A 35 17.76 -20.88 17.03
CA PRO A 35 18.34 -19.90 16.15
C PRO A 35 18.50 -18.59 16.93
N SER A 36 19.75 -18.23 17.24
CA SER A 36 20.09 -16.84 17.51
C SER A 36 19.73 -16.03 16.28
N ALA A 37 18.92 -14.99 16.45
CA ALA A 37 18.59 -14.04 15.41
C ALA A 37 19.90 -13.40 14.88
N GLN A 38 20.40 -13.91 13.77
CA GLN A 38 21.44 -13.24 13.03
C GLN A 38 20.79 -12.10 12.26
N THR A 39 21.05 -10.88 12.69
CA THR A 39 20.77 -9.66 11.93
C THR A 39 21.53 -9.77 10.61
N PRO A 40 20.86 -9.67 9.44
CA PRO A 40 21.57 -9.68 8.17
C PRO A 40 22.44 -8.42 8.08
N SER A 41 23.74 -8.57 8.07
CA SER A 41 24.72 -7.52 7.79
C SER A 41 24.86 -7.31 6.27
N GLY A 42 23.77 -6.85 5.64
CA GLY A 42 23.79 -6.20 4.34
C GLY A 42 23.31 -4.79 4.58
N SER A 43 23.96 -3.78 4.04
CA SER A 43 23.55 -2.38 4.14
C SER A 43 22.19 -2.20 3.46
N SER A 44 21.11 -2.50 4.16
CA SER A 44 19.79 -2.10 3.72
C SER A 44 19.74 -0.58 3.79
N SER A 45 19.66 0.08 2.65
CA SER A 45 19.42 1.51 2.60
C SER A 45 18.14 1.81 3.40
N GLN A 46 18.26 2.70 4.37
CA GLN A 46 17.13 3.14 5.16
C GLN A 46 16.05 3.72 4.23
N ILE A 47 14.82 3.26 4.37
CA ILE A 47 13.69 3.84 3.63
C ILE A 47 13.35 5.20 4.25
N VAL A 48 13.25 6.20 3.40
CA VAL A 48 12.79 7.54 3.74
C VAL A 48 11.52 7.81 2.97
N ILE A 49 10.49 8.30 3.64
CA ILE A 49 9.23 8.70 3.02
C ILE A 49 9.33 10.15 2.56
N HIS A 50 9.31 10.35 1.25
CA HIS A 50 9.24 11.68 0.66
C HIS A 50 7.86 12.30 0.94
N ARG A 51 7.85 13.38 1.73
CA ARG A 51 6.65 14.02 2.25
C ARG A 51 6.04 14.99 1.23
N PHE A 52 5.64 14.44 0.09
CA PHE A 52 4.90 15.21 -0.93
C PHE A 52 3.61 15.81 -0.38
N ASP A 53 2.92 15.09 0.52
CA ASP A 53 1.76 15.59 1.25
C ASP A 53 2.03 16.93 1.96
N LYS A 54 3.13 17.01 2.72
CA LYS A 54 3.51 18.25 3.43
C LYS A 54 3.90 19.37 2.46
N ALA A 55 4.65 19.03 1.41
CA ALA A 55 5.08 20.02 0.42
C ALA A 55 3.90 20.62 -0.34
N LEU A 56 2.96 19.79 -0.81
CA LEU A 56 1.74 20.26 -1.49
C LEU A 56 0.87 21.10 -0.54
N PHE A 57 0.67 20.66 0.70
CA PHE A 57 -0.12 21.40 1.68
C PHE A 57 0.46 22.79 1.97
N LEU A 58 1.77 22.87 2.16
CA LEU A 58 2.46 24.14 2.38
C LEU A 58 2.27 25.11 1.22
N CYS A 59 2.37 24.62 -0.02
CA CYS A 59 2.13 25.44 -1.21
C CYS A 59 0.68 25.98 -1.27
N MET A 60 -0.30 25.13 -0.94
CA MET A 60 -1.71 25.54 -0.94
C MET A 60 -2.00 26.61 0.12
N GLU A 61 -1.44 26.47 1.32
CA GLU A 61 -1.67 27.43 2.41
C GLU A 61 -0.93 28.74 2.20
N SER A 62 0.31 28.72 1.71
CA SER A 62 1.13 29.92 1.51
C SER A 62 0.73 30.72 0.29
N LYS A 63 0.21 30.06 -0.77
CA LYS A 63 -0.05 30.63 -2.09
C LYS A 63 1.19 31.31 -2.70
N ASP A 64 2.38 30.86 -2.32
CA ASP A 64 3.65 31.38 -2.80
C ASP A 64 4.04 30.71 -4.10
N GLU A 65 4.20 31.51 -5.15
CA GLU A 65 4.59 31.07 -6.48
C GLU A 65 5.97 30.38 -6.51
N LYS A 66 6.91 30.81 -5.68
CA LYS A 66 8.23 30.20 -5.60
C LYS A 66 8.17 28.79 -4.99
N LEU A 67 7.32 28.61 -3.97
CA LEU A 67 7.11 27.29 -3.38
C LEU A 67 6.41 26.37 -4.37
N ARG A 68 5.47 26.88 -5.18
CA ARG A 68 4.84 26.09 -6.25
C ARG A 68 5.85 25.62 -7.30
N GLN A 69 6.72 26.52 -7.76
CA GLN A 69 7.77 26.16 -8.72
C GLN A 69 8.78 25.17 -8.13
N ALA A 70 9.10 25.27 -6.84
CA ALA A 70 9.93 24.30 -6.14
C ALA A 70 9.26 22.94 -6.06
N LEU A 71 7.98 22.89 -5.72
CA LEU A 71 7.17 21.65 -5.70
C LEU A 71 7.14 20.98 -7.09
N GLU A 72 6.89 21.75 -8.15
CA GLU A 72 6.85 21.25 -9.53
C GLU A 72 8.21 20.67 -9.98
N LYS A 73 9.31 21.25 -9.51
CA LYS A 73 10.67 20.78 -9.79
C LYS A 73 11.03 19.53 -8.99
N GLU A 74 10.61 19.47 -7.72
CA GLU A 74 10.99 18.40 -6.80
C GLU A 74 10.13 17.14 -6.97
N TYR A 75 8.83 17.31 -7.27
CA TYR A 75 7.85 16.23 -7.30
C TYR A 75 7.07 16.11 -8.63
N PRO A 76 7.71 16.23 -9.81
CA PRO A 76 6.98 16.25 -11.08
C PRO A 76 6.15 14.98 -11.30
N GLN A 77 6.72 13.79 -11.05
CA GLN A 77 6.03 12.52 -11.20
C GLN A 77 4.85 12.36 -10.24
N MET A 78 5.02 12.79 -8.97
CA MET A 78 3.93 12.71 -8.00
C MET A 78 2.76 13.60 -8.38
N LEU A 79 3.02 14.81 -8.88
CA LEU A 79 1.99 15.72 -9.38
C LEU A 79 1.21 15.09 -10.53
N GLU A 80 1.90 14.57 -11.55
CA GLU A 80 1.28 13.95 -12.72
C GLU A 80 0.45 12.72 -12.35
N ILE A 81 1.01 11.82 -11.52
CA ILE A 81 0.32 10.59 -11.12
C ILE A 81 -0.92 10.90 -10.28
N LEU A 82 -0.81 11.84 -9.34
CA LEU A 82 -1.96 12.22 -8.50
C LEU A 82 -3.04 12.91 -9.32
N ASP A 83 -2.70 13.84 -10.20
CA ASP A 83 -3.65 14.52 -11.09
C ASP A 83 -4.35 13.51 -12.02
N LYS A 84 -3.59 12.64 -12.64
CA LYS A 84 -4.15 11.58 -13.49
C LYS A 84 -5.07 10.63 -12.72
N SER A 85 -4.73 10.31 -11.49
CA SER A 85 -5.53 9.43 -10.65
C SER A 85 -6.85 10.06 -10.18
N LEU A 86 -6.85 11.38 -9.95
CA LEU A 86 -8.02 12.10 -9.47
C LEU A 86 -8.94 12.57 -10.60
N PHE A 87 -8.37 13.01 -11.73
CA PHE A 87 -9.11 13.69 -12.77
C PHE A 87 -9.09 12.97 -14.13
N ASN A 88 -8.32 11.88 -14.25
CA ASN A 88 -8.08 11.18 -15.53
C ASN A 88 -7.67 12.17 -16.64
N SER A 89 -6.89 13.19 -16.26
CA SER A 89 -6.48 14.27 -17.17
C SER A 89 -5.49 13.75 -18.22
N ALA A 90 -5.62 14.26 -19.44
CA ALA A 90 -4.61 14.10 -20.49
C ALA A 90 -3.43 15.04 -20.21
N ASP A 91 -2.30 14.80 -20.87
CA ASP A 91 -1.04 15.52 -20.71
C ASP A 91 -1.21 17.04 -20.51
N SER A 92 -1.12 17.46 -19.26
CA SER A 92 -1.19 18.84 -18.84
C SER A 92 0.20 19.33 -18.41
N SER A 93 0.48 20.63 -18.55
CA SER A 93 1.72 21.18 -17.97
C SER A 93 1.71 21.04 -16.44
N LEU A 94 2.87 20.86 -15.81
CA LEU A 94 2.98 20.76 -14.35
C LEU A 94 2.33 21.96 -13.61
N SER A 95 2.40 23.14 -14.20
CA SER A 95 1.72 24.32 -13.67
C SER A 95 0.18 24.20 -13.70
N ALA A 96 -0.39 23.63 -14.75
CA ALA A 96 -1.83 23.37 -14.81
C ALA A 96 -2.22 22.27 -13.80
N VAL A 97 -1.43 21.22 -13.69
CA VAL A 97 -1.59 20.11 -12.73
C VAL A 97 -1.63 20.65 -11.29
N SER A 98 -0.63 21.44 -10.89
CA SER A 98 -0.56 21.96 -9.53
C SER A 98 -1.76 22.87 -9.23
N LEU A 99 -2.20 23.71 -10.16
CA LEU A 99 -3.38 24.56 -10.00
C LEU A 99 -4.69 23.75 -9.91
N ASN A 100 -4.82 22.67 -10.66
CA ASN A 100 -5.97 21.74 -10.55
C ASN A 100 -6.05 21.13 -9.16
N LEU A 101 -4.92 20.63 -8.65
CA LEU A 101 -4.84 20.06 -7.29
C LEU A 101 -5.16 21.12 -6.22
N PHE A 102 -4.65 22.34 -6.36
CA PHE A 102 -4.98 23.45 -5.43
C PHE A 102 -6.47 23.76 -5.43
N LYS A 103 -7.09 23.80 -6.61
CA LYS A 103 -8.54 24.00 -6.74
C LYS A 103 -9.32 22.87 -6.08
N TYR A 104 -8.94 21.62 -6.32
CA TYR A 104 -9.57 20.44 -5.73
C TYR A 104 -9.54 20.48 -4.21
N TYR A 105 -8.36 20.66 -3.62
CA TYR A 105 -8.22 20.74 -2.16
C TYR A 105 -8.67 22.07 -1.53
N SER A 106 -9.13 23.02 -2.32
CA SER A 106 -9.75 24.24 -1.77
C SER A 106 -11.19 24.02 -1.27
N GLU A 107 -11.81 22.88 -1.60
CA GLU A 107 -13.11 22.50 -1.04
C GLU A 107 -12.97 22.29 0.48
N PRO A 108 -13.88 22.89 1.31
CA PRO A 108 -13.72 22.93 2.76
C PRO A 108 -13.53 21.56 3.43
N THR A 109 -14.27 20.53 2.99
CA THR A 109 -14.18 19.19 3.57
C THR A 109 -12.82 18.55 3.24
N LEU A 110 -12.36 18.68 1.99
CA LEU A 110 -11.07 18.16 1.55
C LEU A 110 -9.90 18.92 2.20
N LYS A 111 -10.03 20.23 2.37
CA LYS A 111 -9.03 21.03 3.07
C LYS A 111 -8.88 20.60 4.53
N ASN A 112 -9.99 20.38 5.23
CA ASN A 112 -9.97 19.90 6.61
C ASN A 112 -9.39 18.47 6.70
N LEU A 113 -9.81 17.58 5.81
CA LEU A 113 -9.26 16.23 5.72
C LEU A 113 -7.74 16.25 5.51
N TYR A 114 -7.26 17.13 4.62
CA TYR A 114 -5.84 17.29 4.36
C TYR A 114 -5.08 17.75 5.62
N ALA A 115 -5.59 18.78 6.29
CA ALA A 115 -4.99 19.31 7.53
C ALA A 115 -4.95 18.23 8.63
N ASP A 116 -6.03 17.46 8.79
CA ASP A 116 -6.09 16.35 9.75
C ASP A 116 -5.05 15.27 9.41
N ALA A 117 -4.89 14.90 8.13
CA ALA A 117 -3.89 13.94 7.68
C ALA A 117 -2.46 14.43 7.95
N ILE A 118 -2.15 15.70 7.68
CA ILE A 118 -0.84 16.29 8.00
C ILE A 118 -0.54 16.22 9.49
N LYS A 119 -1.54 16.48 10.33
CA LYS A 119 -1.41 16.43 11.79
C LYS A 119 -1.21 15.00 12.30
N GLU A 120 -1.99 14.05 11.81
CA GLU A 120 -1.90 12.62 12.20
C GLU A 120 -0.54 12.02 11.84
N TYR A 121 -0.03 12.37 10.64
CA TYR A 121 1.24 11.91 10.11
C TYR A 121 2.35 12.98 10.21
N ASP A 122 2.37 13.76 11.29
CA ASP A 122 3.46 14.72 11.50
C ASP A 122 4.82 14.02 11.59
N SER A 123 4.88 12.86 12.24
CA SER A 123 6.02 11.97 12.23
C SER A 123 5.66 10.63 11.57
N VAL A 124 6.59 10.10 10.74
CA VAL A 124 6.42 8.83 10.02
C VAL A 124 7.60 7.87 10.26
N GLY A 125 8.45 8.16 11.25
CA GLY A 125 9.65 7.37 11.52
C GLY A 125 9.38 5.91 11.89
N ASP A 126 8.25 5.61 12.53
CA ASP A 126 7.77 4.27 12.81
C ASP A 126 7.43 3.50 11.52
N ILE A 127 6.82 4.17 10.56
CA ILE A 127 6.48 3.62 9.24
C ILE A 127 7.76 3.40 8.42
N GLU A 128 8.69 4.35 8.42
CA GLU A 128 9.99 4.23 7.74
C GLU A 128 10.81 3.06 8.28
N ALA A 129 10.84 2.87 9.59
CA ALA A 129 11.51 1.74 10.21
C ALA A 129 10.88 0.39 9.82
N ALA A 130 9.55 0.31 9.82
CA ALA A 130 8.82 -0.87 9.39
C ALA A 130 9.06 -1.18 7.91
N LEU A 131 9.02 -0.17 7.02
CA LEU A 131 9.30 -0.31 5.61
C LEU A 131 10.76 -0.72 5.35
N THR A 132 11.71 -0.15 6.08
CA THR A 132 13.12 -0.55 5.98
C THR A 132 13.29 -2.04 6.27
N THR A 133 12.68 -2.53 7.34
CA THR A 133 12.68 -3.96 7.68
C THR A 133 11.98 -4.79 6.60
N GLY A 134 10.81 -4.36 6.17
CA GLY A 134 10.00 -5.08 5.18
C GLY A 134 10.68 -5.19 3.82
N PHE A 135 11.21 -4.10 3.29
CA PHE A 135 11.94 -4.11 2.01
C PHE A 135 13.27 -4.86 2.09
N ALA A 136 13.96 -4.83 3.22
CA ALA A 136 15.16 -5.65 3.43
C ALA A 136 14.83 -7.14 3.36
N TYR A 137 13.72 -7.58 4.00
CA TYR A 137 13.25 -8.94 3.90
C TYR A 137 12.88 -9.30 2.44
N LEU A 138 12.05 -8.50 1.78
CA LEU A 138 11.64 -8.75 0.40
C LEU A 138 12.83 -8.81 -0.56
N HIS A 139 13.81 -7.91 -0.43
CA HIS A 139 15.02 -7.95 -1.24
C HIS A 139 15.86 -9.21 -0.99
N SER A 140 15.87 -9.76 0.23
CA SER A 140 16.53 -11.03 0.53
C SER A 140 15.84 -12.24 -0.15
N GLN A 141 14.52 -12.18 -0.32
CA GLN A 141 13.74 -13.22 -1.01
C GLN A 141 13.75 -13.04 -2.54
N PHE A 142 13.78 -11.80 -3.00
CA PHE A 142 13.71 -11.40 -4.40
C PHE A 142 14.84 -10.40 -4.73
N PRO A 143 16.11 -10.87 -4.91
CA PRO A 143 17.26 -9.98 -5.09
C PRO A 143 17.16 -9.05 -6.30
N ASP A 144 16.42 -9.45 -7.33
CA ASP A 144 16.21 -8.66 -8.56
C ASP A 144 15.09 -7.60 -8.40
N MET A 145 14.31 -7.65 -7.31
CA MET A 145 13.23 -6.71 -7.05
C MET A 145 13.82 -5.34 -6.69
N GLN A 146 13.41 -4.32 -7.44
CA GLN A 146 13.82 -2.95 -7.15
C GLN A 146 13.12 -2.45 -5.87
N ILE A 147 13.82 -1.62 -5.10
CA ILE A 147 13.22 -0.89 -3.97
C ILE A 147 12.75 0.47 -4.52
N PRO A 148 11.44 0.79 -4.42
CA PRO A 148 10.92 2.04 -4.97
C PRO A 148 11.31 3.26 -4.11
N ALA A 149 11.27 4.44 -4.70
CA ALA A 149 11.17 5.67 -3.95
C ALA A 149 9.78 5.76 -3.30
N VAL A 150 9.74 5.96 -1.98
CA VAL A 150 8.50 5.91 -1.19
C VAL A 150 8.00 7.31 -0.91
N TYR A 151 6.73 7.57 -1.20
CA TYR A 151 6.08 8.86 -1.03
C TYR A 151 4.83 8.73 -0.17
N MET A 152 4.40 9.85 0.39
CA MET A 152 3.09 10.00 1.04
C MET A 152 2.31 11.13 0.37
N HIS A 153 1.02 10.90 0.15
CA HIS A 153 0.10 11.88 -0.43
C HIS A 153 -1.24 11.88 0.31
N VAL A 154 -2.15 12.74 -0.09
CA VAL A 154 -3.56 12.76 0.33
C VAL A 154 -4.39 12.67 -0.94
N SER A 155 -5.35 11.76 -1.02
CA SER A 155 -6.14 11.51 -2.23
C SER A 155 -7.56 12.08 -2.17
N GLY A 156 -8.00 12.58 -1.02
CA GLY A 156 -9.41 12.92 -0.80
C GLY A 156 -10.30 11.68 -0.71
N LEU A 157 -9.81 10.62 -0.07
CA LEU A 157 -10.45 9.31 0.13
C LEU A 157 -10.65 8.47 -1.16
N ASN A 158 -10.00 8.82 -2.28
CA ASN A 158 -10.20 8.14 -3.54
C ASN A 158 -9.44 6.80 -3.63
N GLN A 159 -8.14 6.79 -3.37
CA GLN A 159 -7.32 5.59 -3.48
C GLN A 159 -6.36 5.41 -2.31
N ASN A 160 -5.92 4.16 -2.10
CA ASN A 160 -4.99 3.86 -1.02
C ASN A 160 -3.54 4.01 -1.47
N VAL A 161 -3.19 3.44 -2.62
CA VAL A 161 -1.80 3.32 -3.09
C VAL A 161 -1.71 3.73 -4.55
N LEU A 162 -0.68 4.49 -4.89
CA LEU A 162 -0.26 4.80 -6.26
C LEU A 162 1.08 4.12 -6.52
N VAL A 163 1.17 3.41 -7.63
CA VAL A 163 2.41 2.74 -8.07
C VAL A 163 2.73 3.14 -9.50
N ALA A 164 3.97 3.52 -9.74
CA ALA A 164 4.52 3.72 -11.08
C ALA A 164 5.96 3.25 -11.09
N ASP A 165 6.59 3.07 -12.23
CA ASP A 165 7.88 2.42 -12.50
C ASP A 165 8.81 2.18 -11.29
N SER A 166 9.23 3.23 -10.61
CA SER A 166 10.09 3.18 -9.41
C SER A 166 9.53 3.99 -8.25
N LEU A 167 8.23 4.31 -8.27
CA LEU A 167 7.54 5.16 -7.31
C LEU A 167 6.42 4.38 -6.64
N LEU A 168 6.35 4.50 -5.32
CA LEU A 168 5.29 3.94 -4.48
C LEU A 168 4.79 5.03 -3.52
N SER A 169 3.52 5.36 -3.59
CA SER A 169 2.93 6.38 -2.71
C SER A 169 1.65 5.90 -2.06
N LEU A 170 1.48 6.18 -0.77
CA LEU A 170 0.29 5.83 0.00
C LEU A 170 -0.46 7.09 0.42
N SER A 171 -1.79 6.99 0.41
CA SER A 171 -2.69 8.06 0.79
C SER A 171 -2.91 8.10 2.29
N ALA A 172 -2.34 9.09 2.97
CA ALA A 172 -2.40 9.24 4.44
C ALA A 172 -3.85 9.34 4.95
N ASP A 173 -4.72 10.03 4.20
CA ASP A 173 -6.13 10.22 4.55
C ASP A 173 -6.98 8.95 4.54
N LYS A 174 -6.43 7.83 4.07
CA LYS A 174 -7.09 6.51 4.12
C LYS A 174 -6.80 5.74 5.42
N TYR A 175 -5.96 6.26 6.31
CA TYR A 175 -5.50 5.54 7.53
C TYR A 175 -5.56 6.42 8.79
N MET A 176 -6.63 7.23 8.91
CA MET A 176 -6.88 8.15 10.03
C MET A 176 -7.47 7.45 11.28
N GLY A 177 -7.66 6.13 11.21
CA GLY A 177 -8.27 5.35 12.28
C GLY A 177 -9.77 5.06 12.08
N ILE A 178 -10.23 3.93 12.64
CA ILE A 178 -11.58 3.38 12.45
C ILE A 178 -12.68 4.40 12.78
N GLU A 179 -12.46 5.22 13.79
CA GLU A 179 -13.44 6.15 14.34
C GLU A 179 -13.37 7.55 13.71
N TYR A 180 -12.49 7.76 12.72
CA TYR A 180 -12.41 9.07 12.07
C TYR A 180 -13.79 9.50 11.53
N PRO A 181 -14.30 10.67 11.91
CA PRO A 181 -15.71 11.03 11.70
C PRO A 181 -16.16 10.95 10.24
N LEU A 182 -15.30 11.41 9.32
CA LEU A 182 -15.61 11.43 7.89
C LEU A 182 -15.80 10.00 7.33
N TYR A 183 -15.08 9.01 7.86
CA TYR A 183 -15.22 7.63 7.39
C TYR A 183 -16.60 7.04 7.64
N LYS A 184 -17.26 7.43 8.72
CA LYS A 184 -18.62 6.94 9.05
C LYS A 184 -19.67 7.33 8.00
N ALA A 185 -19.43 8.43 7.26
CA ALA A 185 -20.32 8.88 6.20
C ALA A 185 -20.11 8.12 4.87
N PHE A 186 -18.90 7.59 4.61
CA PHE A 186 -18.54 7.05 3.30
C PHE A 186 -18.21 5.56 3.30
N PHE A 187 -17.86 4.96 4.45
CA PHE A 187 -17.37 3.58 4.51
C PHE A 187 -18.13 2.75 5.55
N ASN A 188 -18.41 1.49 5.20
CA ASN A 188 -18.97 0.52 6.13
C ASN A 188 -17.91 0.04 7.15
N GLN A 189 -18.34 -0.67 8.20
CA GLN A 189 -17.45 -1.13 9.26
C GLN A 189 -16.27 -2.01 8.76
N PRO A 190 -16.48 -3.03 7.90
CA PRO A 190 -15.38 -3.83 7.36
C PRO A 190 -14.32 -3.01 6.60
N GLN A 191 -14.75 -1.98 5.86
CA GLN A 191 -13.83 -1.07 5.18
C GLN A 191 -13.03 -0.24 6.19
N ARG A 192 -13.72 0.35 7.19
CA ARG A 192 -13.05 1.17 8.23
C ARG A 192 -12.06 0.37 9.06
N ASN A 193 -12.32 -0.93 9.30
CA ASN A 193 -11.39 -1.80 10.01
C ASN A 193 -10.01 -1.90 9.34
N LYS A 194 -9.92 -1.62 8.04
CA LYS A 194 -8.66 -1.56 7.28
C LYS A 194 -8.04 -0.16 7.21
N MET A 195 -8.71 0.86 7.70
CA MET A 195 -8.28 2.25 7.59
C MET A 195 -7.57 2.72 8.87
N GLN A 196 -6.56 1.94 9.29
CA GLN A 196 -5.81 2.14 10.53
C GLN A 196 -4.32 2.34 10.25
N LYS A 197 -3.66 3.17 11.07
CA LYS A 197 -2.23 3.50 10.93
C LYS A 197 -1.33 2.26 10.93
N GLU A 198 -1.68 1.23 11.69
CA GLU A 198 -0.94 -0.03 11.77
C GLU A 198 -0.85 -0.78 10.44
N LEU A 199 -1.73 -0.48 9.48
CA LEU A 199 -1.76 -1.10 8.17
C LEU A 199 -0.98 -0.33 7.10
N VAL A 200 -0.50 0.88 7.39
CA VAL A 200 0.20 1.72 6.42
C VAL A 200 1.40 1.00 5.80
N ALA A 201 2.33 0.50 6.62
CA ALA A 201 3.50 -0.22 6.12
C ALA A 201 3.13 -1.49 5.35
N ALA A 202 2.11 -2.22 5.83
CA ALA A 202 1.62 -3.44 5.19
C ALA A 202 1.04 -3.15 3.79
N ASP A 203 0.26 -2.09 3.65
CA ASP A 203 -0.36 -1.73 2.37
C ASP A 203 0.66 -1.13 1.38
N TYR A 204 1.70 -0.44 1.85
CA TYR A 204 2.84 -0.09 1.00
C TYR A 204 3.50 -1.34 0.40
N LEU A 205 3.86 -2.32 1.25
CA LEU A 205 4.50 -3.55 0.78
C LEU A 205 3.58 -4.37 -0.12
N ALA A 206 2.28 -4.49 0.23
CA ALA A 206 1.31 -5.20 -0.58
C ALA A 206 1.15 -4.55 -1.96
N GLY A 207 1.03 -3.21 -2.02
CA GLY A 207 0.92 -2.47 -3.28
C GLY A 207 2.14 -2.68 -4.18
N TRP A 208 3.35 -2.64 -3.61
CA TRP A 208 4.56 -2.93 -4.36
C TRP A 208 4.64 -4.38 -4.85
N LEU A 209 4.35 -5.34 -3.98
CA LEU A 209 4.31 -6.76 -4.35
C LEU A 209 3.30 -7.05 -5.46
N MET A 210 2.12 -6.42 -5.42
CA MET A 210 1.12 -6.56 -6.49
C MET A 210 1.58 -5.96 -7.83
N SER A 211 2.41 -4.94 -7.81
CA SER A 211 3.03 -4.36 -9.00
C SER A 211 4.11 -5.27 -9.58
N GLU A 212 4.98 -5.82 -8.74
CA GLU A 212 6.06 -6.73 -9.16
C GLU A 212 5.55 -8.11 -9.58
N PHE A 213 4.48 -8.58 -8.94
CA PHE A 213 3.84 -9.87 -9.18
C PHE A 213 2.35 -9.71 -9.50
N PRO A 214 1.99 -9.19 -10.69
CA PRO A 214 0.61 -8.95 -11.04
C PRO A 214 -0.20 -10.24 -11.09
N PHE A 215 -1.50 -10.13 -10.84
CA PHE A 215 -2.41 -11.27 -10.94
C PHE A 215 -2.46 -11.82 -12.36
N THR A 216 -2.29 -13.13 -12.50
CA THR A 216 -2.31 -13.84 -13.78
C THR A 216 -3.32 -14.98 -13.82
N GLY A 217 -4.15 -15.11 -12.77
CA GLY A 217 -5.23 -16.11 -12.68
C GLY A 217 -6.49 -15.69 -13.46
N ASN A 218 -7.53 -16.52 -13.33
CA ASN A 218 -8.81 -16.22 -13.94
C ASN A 218 -9.60 -15.21 -13.09
N GLU A 219 -9.86 -14.01 -13.63
CA GLU A 219 -10.61 -12.95 -12.95
C GLU A 219 -12.06 -13.35 -12.60
N GLN A 220 -12.60 -14.37 -13.24
CA GLN A 220 -13.95 -14.88 -12.97
C GLN A 220 -13.97 -15.99 -11.91
N GLN A 221 -12.80 -16.42 -11.41
CA GLN A 221 -12.69 -17.43 -10.37
C GLN A 221 -12.25 -16.81 -9.04
N LEU A 222 -13.16 -16.84 -8.07
CA LEU A 222 -12.90 -16.32 -6.73
C LEU A 222 -11.69 -16.99 -6.09
N LEU A 223 -11.54 -18.32 -6.26
CA LEU A 223 -10.44 -19.08 -5.68
C LEU A 223 -9.07 -18.59 -6.15
N ASP A 224 -8.93 -18.33 -7.46
CA ASP A 224 -7.66 -17.81 -8.02
C ASP A 224 -7.28 -16.48 -7.38
N ARG A 225 -8.26 -15.59 -7.23
CA ARG A 225 -8.06 -14.29 -6.59
C ARG A 225 -7.73 -14.46 -5.09
N MET A 226 -8.43 -15.32 -4.38
CA MET A 226 -8.18 -15.59 -2.95
C MET A 226 -6.76 -16.15 -2.73
N VAL A 227 -6.31 -17.08 -3.56
CA VAL A 227 -4.96 -17.64 -3.47
C VAL A 227 -3.90 -16.58 -3.75
N TYR A 228 -4.11 -15.74 -4.76
CA TYR A 228 -3.20 -14.63 -5.07
C TYR A 228 -3.09 -13.64 -3.90
N GLU A 229 -4.23 -13.12 -3.42
CA GLU A 229 -4.29 -12.19 -2.28
C GLU A 229 -3.66 -12.82 -1.02
N GLY A 230 -3.91 -14.12 -0.79
CA GLY A 230 -3.32 -14.86 0.32
C GLY A 230 -1.79 -14.92 0.25
N LYS A 231 -1.22 -15.16 -0.94
CA LYS A 231 0.23 -15.15 -1.16
C LYS A 231 0.86 -13.78 -0.87
N ILE A 232 0.22 -12.69 -1.36
CA ILE A 232 0.69 -11.33 -1.09
C ILE A 232 0.66 -11.06 0.42
N LYS A 233 -0.43 -11.39 1.11
CA LYS A 233 -0.56 -11.18 2.56
C LYS A 233 0.43 -12.02 3.37
N GLN A 234 0.70 -13.25 2.94
CA GLN A 234 1.71 -14.09 3.58
C GLN A 234 3.10 -13.44 3.50
N LEU A 235 3.51 -12.96 2.32
CA LEU A 235 4.79 -12.26 2.16
C LEU A 235 4.87 -10.99 3.01
N VAL A 236 3.78 -10.22 3.08
CA VAL A 236 3.71 -9.02 3.95
C VAL A 236 3.86 -9.39 5.42
N MET A 237 3.24 -10.49 5.89
CA MET A 237 3.38 -10.94 7.28
C MET A 237 4.81 -11.39 7.61
N GLU A 238 5.47 -12.05 6.68
CA GLU A 238 6.87 -12.46 6.83
C GLU A 238 7.81 -11.26 6.82
N ALA A 239 7.52 -10.26 5.98
CA ALA A 239 8.29 -9.01 5.88
C ALA A 239 8.10 -8.07 7.09
N LEU A 240 6.96 -8.14 7.77
CA LEU A 240 6.61 -7.30 8.92
C LEU A 240 6.36 -8.15 10.18
N PRO A 241 7.42 -8.60 10.86
CA PRO A 241 7.28 -9.39 12.07
C PRO A 241 6.48 -8.63 13.15
N GLY A 242 5.38 -9.22 13.59
CA GLY A 242 4.52 -8.62 14.61
C GLY A 242 3.16 -8.12 14.11
N ILE A 243 2.96 -7.97 12.79
CA ILE A 243 1.62 -7.75 12.27
C ILE A 243 0.79 -9.02 12.44
N LYS A 244 -0.43 -8.87 12.97
CA LYS A 244 -1.33 -10.01 13.19
C LYS A 244 -2.22 -10.22 11.95
N MET A 245 -2.45 -11.48 11.56
CA MET A 245 -3.33 -11.84 10.45
C MET A 245 -4.69 -11.14 10.56
N LYS A 246 -5.32 -11.14 11.73
CA LYS A 246 -6.62 -10.48 11.92
C LYS A 246 -6.58 -8.98 11.60
N THR A 247 -5.50 -8.29 11.97
CA THR A 247 -5.30 -6.86 11.65
C THR A 247 -5.14 -6.66 10.16
N LEU A 248 -4.29 -7.45 9.51
CA LEU A 248 -4.06 -7.40 8.08
C LEU A 248 -5.33 -7.70 7.26
N MET A 249 -6.20 -8.57 7.77
CA MET A 249 -7.49 -8.88 7.15
C MET A 249 -8.58 -7.87 7.48
N GLY A 250 -8.38 -6.99 8.45
CA GLY A 250 -9.41 -6.08 8.96
C GLY A 250 -10.51 -6.80 9.73
N TYR A 251 -10.20 -7.97 10.31
CA TYR A 251 -11.15 -8.78 11.07
C TYR A 251 -11.27 -8.31 12.52
N THR A 252 -12.48 -8.33 13.02
CA THR A 252 -12.71 -8.30 14.47
C THR A 252 -12.30 -9.64 15.08
N GLN A 253 -12.22 -9.72 16.42
CA GLN A 253 -11.97 -11.01 17.08
C GLN A 253 -13.09 -12.00 16.75
N GLN A 254 -14.34 -11.54 16.72
CA GLN A 254 -15.51 -12.36 16.39
C GLN A 254 -15.41 -12.94 14.97
N ASP A 255 -14.96 -12.15 14.00
CA ASP A 255 -14.77 -12.62 12.63
C ASP A 255 -13.68 -13.69 12.56
N ALA A 256 -12.54 -13.48 13.23
CA ALA A 256 -11.45 -14.43 13.27
C ALA A 256 -11.87 -15.77 13.89
N ASP A 257 -12.60 -15.73 15.01
CA ASP A 257 -13.12 -16.91 15.68
C ASP A 257 -14.14 -17.66 14.81
N TRP A 258 -14.98 -16.90 14.11
CA TRP A 258 -15.97 -17.47 13.17
C TRP A 258 -15.28 -18.17 12.00
N TRP A 259 -14.27 -17.54 11.39
CA TRP A 259 -13.48 -18.11 10.31
C TRP A 259 -12.81 -19.41 10.73
N GLN A 260 -12.12 -19.41 11.86
CA GLN A 260 -11.45 -20.60 12.38
C GLN A 260 -12.43 -21.77 12.60
N LYS A 261 -13.63 -21.46 13.10
CA LYS A 261 -14.66 -22.47 13.36
C LYS A 261 -15.29 -23.02 12.08
N ASN A 262 -15.38 -22.23 11.01
CA ASN A 262 -16.14 -22.55 9.80
C ASN A 262 -15.24 -22.83 8.58
N GLU A 263 -13.93 -22.87 8.72
CA GLU A 263 -12.98 -23.01 7.62
C GLU A 263 -13.30 -24.21 6.71
N GLY A 264 -13.51 -25.39 7.27
CA GLY A 264 -13.81 -26.60 6.49
C GLY A 264 -15.13 -26.54 5.73
N VAL A 265 -16.15 -25.87 6.29
CA VAL A 265 -17.44 -25.65 5.63
C VAL A 265 -17.29 -24.70 4.45
N LEU A 266 -16.51 -23.63 4.63
CA LEU A 266 -16.26 -22.66 3.59
C LEU A 266 -15.47 -23.25 2.41
N TRP A 267 -14.41 -24.02 2.70
CA TRP A 267 -13.66 -24.72 1.64
C TRP A 267 -14.55 -25.68 0.86
N LYS A 268 -15.38 -26.47 1.56
CA LYS A 268 -16.33 -27.34 0.91
C LYS A 268 -17.28 -26.56 0.00
N TYR A 269 -17.85 -25.46 0.49
CA TYR A 269 -18.76 -24.61 -0.29
C TYR A 269 -18.08 -24.06 -1.56
N ILE A 270 -16.86 -23.51 -1.45
CA ILE A 270 -16.10 -22.94 -2.58
C ILE A 270 -15.86 -24.02 -3.66
N ILE A 271 -15.44 -25.21 -3.24
CA ILE A 271 -15.15 -26.33 -4.16
C ILE A 271 -16.42 -26.84 -4.87
N GLU A 272 -17.51 -27.03 -4.11
CA GLU A 272 -18.79 -27.54 -4.65
C GLU A 272 -19.43 -26.56 -5.62
N HIS A 273 -19.29 -25.26 -5.40
CA HIS A 273 -19.90 -24.22 -6.25
C HIS A 273 -18.95 -23.67 -7.31
N LYS A 274 -17.72 -24.20 -7.43
CA LYS A 274 -16.71 -23.79 -8.42
C LYS A 274 -16.49 -22.26 -8.45
N GLN A 275 -16.50 -21.65 -7.26
CA GLN A 275 -16.30 -20.20 -7.10
C GLN A 275 -14.85 -19.80 -7.39
#